data_084a8e982508b31b5202f8b16007fdbf
#
_entry.id   084a8e982508b31b5202f8b16007fdbf
#
_cell.length_a   1.000
_cell.length_b   1.000
_cell.length_c   1.000
_cell.angle_alpha   90.00
_cell.angle_beta   90.00
_cell.angle_gamma   90.00
#
_symmetry.space_group_name_H-M   'P 1'
#
loop_
_entity.id
_entity.type
_entity.pdbx_description
1 polymer ?
#
loop_
_entity_poly.entity_id
_entity_poly.type
_entity_poly.pdbx_seq_one_letter_code
_entity_poly.pdbx_strand_id
1 'polypeptide(L)'
;RSVDVVFFKELIEGWYNITNQKTGLGFGMAWDVSLFKYLWMWQVYGGHNDYPWYGRTYNCALEPFTSYPPAGIQNAIKNGSALFLKPAEVIETDLVAVAYQNEKPGRVGLDGNIGG
;
A
#
# COMPACT_ATOMS: atom_id res chain seq x y z
N ARG A 1 -15.25 -10.65 12.89
CA ARG A 1 -13.81 -10.91 12.83
C ARG A 1 -13.43 -11.39 11.44
N SER A 2 -12.38 -10.77 10.87
CA SER A 2 -11.93 -11.13 9.53
C SER A 2 -10.41 -10.95 9.40
N VAL A 3 -9.85 -11.63 8.42
CA VAL A 3 -8.50 -11.43 7.93
C VAL A 3 -8.55 -11.56 6.41
N ASP A 4 -7.90 -10.63 5.71
CA ASP A 4 -7.94 -10.64 4.25
C ASP A 4 -6.74 -9.90 3.67
N VAL A 5 -6.42 -10.21 2.41
CA VAL A 5 -5.44 -9.46 1.62
C VAL A 5 -6.09 -9.14 0.28
N VAL A 6 -6.12 -7.86 -0.03
CA VAL A 6 -6.71 -7.36 -1.29
C VAL A 6 -5.59 -6.74 -2.13
N PHE A 7 -5.60 -7.04 -3.41
CA PHE A 7 -4.63 -6.48 -4.36
C PHE A 7 -5.32 -5.53 -5.31
N PHE A 8 -4.89 -4.28 -5.29
CA PHE A 8 -5.33 -3.28 -6.25
C PHE A 8 -4.32 -3.21 -7.39
N LYS A 9 -4.79 -3.27 -8.60
CA LYS A 9 -3.96 -3.22 -9.81
C LYS A 9 -4.60 -2.30 -10.84
N GLU A 10 -3.86 -1.99 -11.90
CA GLU A 10 -4.31 -1.06 -12.94
C GLU A 10 -4.57 0.35 -12.37
N LEU A 11 -3.75 0.76 -11.40
CA LEU A 11 -3.85 2.07 -10.79
C LEU A 11 -3.46 3.16 -11.78
N ILE A 12 -4.26 4.21 -11.83
CA ILE A 12 -3.98 5.38 -12.69
C ILE A 12 -2.97 6.30 -12.01
N GLU A 13 -3.08 6.45 -10.69
CA GLU A 13 -2.19 7.27 -9.87
C GLU A 13 -1.76 6.47 -8.64
N GLY A 14 -0.54 6.75 -8.16
CA GLY A 14 0.03 6.08 -6.99
C GLY A 14 -0.16 6.92 -5.73
N TRP A 15 -1.30 6.80 -5.07
CA TRP A 15 -1.53 7.44 -3.78
C TRP A 15 -2.67 6.78 -3.03
N TYR A 16 -2.66 6.94 -1.72
CA TYR A 16 -3.81 6.67 -0.87
C TYR A 16 -3.83 7.61 0.31
N ASN A 17 -4.98 7.72 0.95
CA ASN A 17 -5.09 8.26 2.30
C ASN A 17 -6.05 7.41 3.13
N ILE A 18 -5.85 7.46 4.44
CA ILE A 18 -6.74 6.83 5.40
C ILE A 18 -6.92 7.80 6.57
N THR A 19 -8.16 8.04 6.97
CA THR A 19 -8.48 9.03 7.99
C THR A 19 -9.43 8.43 9.02
N ASN A 20 -9.10 8.63 10.28
CA ASN A 20 -10.01 8.31 11.37
C ASN A 20 -11.08 9.42 11.44
N GLN A 21 -12.31 9.09 11.14
CA GLN A 21 -13.40 10.05 11.07
C GLN A 21 -13.76 10.69 12.43
N LYS A 22 -13.43 10.01 13.53
CA LYS A 22 -13.72 10.53 14.88
C LYS A 22 -12.67 11.53 15.35
N THR A 23 -11.41 11.28 15.05
CA THR A 23 -10.30 12.11 15.53
C THR A 23 -9.79 13.09 14.51
N GLY A 24 -10.08 12.88 13.22
CA GLY A 24 -9.50 13.64 12.12
C GLY A 24 -8.04 13.29 11.82
N LEU A 25 -7.45 12.38 12.58
CA LEU A 25 -6.09 11.91 12.32
C LEU A 25 -6.06 11.09 11.03
N GLY A 26 -5.11 11.40 10.17
CA GLY A 26 -4.97 10.72 8.91
C GLY A 26 -3.52 10.51 8.51
N PHE A 27 -3.36 9.60 7.57
CA PHE A 27 -2.09 9.25 6.97
C PHE A 27 -2.30 9.05 5.48
N GLY A 28 -1.37 9.51 4.69
CA GLY A 28 -1.40 9.31 3.25
C GLY A 28 -0.03 8.99 2.69
N MET A 29 0.00 8.40 1.54
CA MET A 29 1.22 8.06 0.84
C MET A 29 1.06 8.30 -0.66
N ALA A 30 2.13 8.74 -1.30
CA ALA A 30 2.22 8.88 -2.74
C ALA A 30 3.51 8.25 -3.25
N TRP A 31 3.45 7.64 -4.42
CA TRP A 31 4.57 6.94 -5.03
C TRP A 31 4.49 6.96 -6.55
N ASP A 32 5.57 6.56 -7.19
CA ASP A 32 5.61 6.38 -8.63
C ASP A 32 4.87 5.09 -9.02
N VAL A 33 3.69 5.23 -9.57
CA VAL A 33 2.82 4.11 -9.96
C VAL A 33 3.38 3.32 -11.15
N SER A 34 4.29 3.91 -11.91
CA SER A 34 4.95 3.19 -13.01
C SER A 34 5.92 2.12 -12.51
N LEU A 35 6.44 2.30 -11.30
CA LEU A 35 7.32 1.35 -10.63
C LEU A 35 6.55 0.44 -9.65
N PHE A 36 5.83 1.04 -8.72
CA PHE A 36 4.98 0.30 -7.78
C PHE A 36 3.56 0.26 -8.33
N LYS A 37 3.31 -0.71 -9.18
CA LYS A 37 2.06 -0.83 -9.95
C LYS A 37 0.90 -1.39 -9.15
N TYR A 38 1.17 -1.96 -7.98
CA TYR A 38 0.20 -2.67 -7.16
C TYR A 38 0.15 -2.08 -5.76
N LEU A 39 -1.06 -2.06 -5.20
CA LEU A 39 -1.26 -1.72 -3.79
C LEU A 39 -1.86 -2.94 -3.11
N TRP A 40 -1.20 -3.45 -2.10
CA TRP A 40 -1.71 -4.53 -1.28
C TRP A 40 -2.37 -3.92 -0.04
N MET A 41 -3.54 -4.39 0.30
CA MET A 41 -4.19 -4.07 1.55
C MET A 41 -4.33 -5.34 2.37
N TRP A 42 -3.53 -5.42 3.43
CA TRP A 42 -3.64 -6.49 4.41
C TRP A 42 -4.47 -5.98 5.57
N GLN A 43 -5.56 -6.67 5.87
CA GLN A 43 -6.44 -6.30 6.97
C GLN A 43 -6.58 -7.47 7.92
N VAL A 44 -6.42 -7.18 9.21
CA VAL A 44 -6.62 -8.12 10.30
C VAL A 44 -7.57 -7.47 11.29
N TYR A 45 -8.79 -7.93 11.30
CA TYR A 45 -9.86 -7.42 12.15
C TYR A 45 -10.26 -8.49 13.16
N GLY A 46 -9.25 -8.98 13.90
CA GLY A 46 -9.40 -10.03 14.89
C GLY A 46 -9.55 -11.43 14.31
N GLY A 47 -9.25 -11.62 13.01
CA GLY A 47 -9.46 -12.90 12.32
C GLY A 47 -8.31 -13.90 12.45
N HIS A 48 -7.12 -13.46 12.80
CA HIS A 48 -5.99 -14.34 13.05
C HIS A 48 -5.99 -14.82 14.50
N ASN A 49 -6.21 -16.12 14.69
CA ASN A 49 -6.30 -16.72 16.03
C ASN A 49 -4.98 -17.34 16.49
N ASP A 50 -4.09 -17.68 15.57
CA ASP A 50 -2.82 -18.34 15.84
C ASP A 50 -1.75 -17.37 16.33
N TYR A 51 -0.61 -17.94 16.76
CA TYR A 51 0.58 -17.17 17.12
C TYR A 51 1.04 -16.31 15.92
N PRO A 52 1.43 -15.08 16.13
CA PRO A 52 1.48 -14.31 17.40
C PRO A 52 0.23 -13.45 17.65
N TRP A 53 -0.81 -13.62 16.87
CA TRP A 53 -1.95 -12.72 16.78
C TRP A 53 -3.01 -12.94 17.86
N TYR A 54 -3.35 -14.19 18.12
CA TYR A 54 -4.32 -14.64 19.14
C TYR A 54 -5.66 -13.90 19.12
N GLY A 55 -6.11 -13.49 17.94
CA GLY A 55 -7.38 -12.77 17.79
C GLY A 55 -7.40 -11.35 18.36
N ARG A 56 -6.25 -10.82 18.76
CA ARG A 56 -6.13 -9.50 19.41
C ARG A 56 -5.73 -8.38 18.46
N THR A 57 -5.28 -8.71 17.27
CA THR A 57 -4.82 -7.73 16.29
C THR A 57 -5.99 -7.17 15.50
N TYR A 58 -6.05 -5.84 15.44
CA TYR A 58 -7.04 -5.13 14.66
C TYR A 58 -6.35 -3.95 13.96
N ASN A 59 -5.96 -4.16 12.71
CA ASN A 59 -5.27 -3.15 11.91
C ASN A 59 -5.42 -3.44 10.41
N CYS A 60 -4.95 -2.47 9.61
CA CYS A 60 -4.73 -2.68 8.19
C CYS A 60 -3.40 -2.08 7.77
N ALA A 61 -2.80 -2.66 6.76
CA ALA A 61 -1.61 -2.14 6.10
C ALA A 61 -1.92 -1.90 4.63
N LEU A 62 -1.50 -0.74 4.14
CA LEU A 62 -1.64 -0.35 2.74
C LEU A 62 -0.23 -0.23 2.17
N GLU A 63 0.12 -1.12 1.27
CA GLU A 63 1.51 -1.38 0.89
C GLU A 63 1.69 -1.30 -0.62
N PRO A 64 2.38 -0.26 -1.15
CA PRO A 64 2.77 -0.25 -2.56
C PRO A 64 3.79 -1.35 -2.87
N PHE A 65 3.53 -2.11 -3.91
CA PHE A 65 4.38 -3.23 -4.34
C PHE A 65 4.66 -3.19 -5.84
N THR A 66 5.78 -3.77 -6.22
CA THR A 66 6.16 -3.91 -7.64
C THR A 66 5.51 -5.11 -8.31
N SER A 67 5.03 -6.08 -7.53
CA SER A 67 4.45 -7.34 -8.03
C SER A 67 3.29 -7.81 -7.14
N TYR A 68 2.62 -8.89 -7.55
CA TYR A 68 1.58 -9.57 -6.77
C TYR A 68 1.42 -11.02 -7.26
N PRO A 69 0.80 -11.95 -6.52
CA PRO A 69 0.51 -11.94 -5.09
C PRO A 69 1.76 -12.35 -4.28
N PRO A 70 1.68 -12.41 -2.95
CA PRO A 70 2.81 -12.84 -2.12
C PRO A 70 3.00 -14.36 -2.13
N ALA A 71 3.09 -14.93 -3.32
CA ALA A 71 3.19 -16.38 -3.53
C ALA A 71 4.54 -16.79 -4.12
N GLY A 72 5.54 -15.96 -3.93
CA GLY A 72 6.90 -16.17 -4.39
C GLY A 72 7.18 -15.60 -5.77
N ILE A 73 8.47 -15.39 -6.05
CA ILE A 73 8.94 -14.75 -7.28
C ILE A 73 8.52 -15.53 -8.54
N GLN A 74 8.43 -16.84 -8.46
CA GLN A 74 8.02 -17.67 -9.62
C GLN A 74 6.60 -17.32 -10.08
N ASN A 75 5.70 -17.06 -9.15
CA ASN A 75 4.34 -16.65 -9.50
C ASN A 75 4.31 -15.25 -10.10
N ALA A 76 5.12 -14.33 -9.59
CA ALA A 76 5.24 -12.98 -10.14
C ALA A 76 5.81 -13.00 -11.55
N ILE A 77 6.77 -13.89 -11.84
CA ILE A 77 7.30 -14.08 -13.19
C ILE A 77 6.21 -14.63 -14.11
N LYS A 78 5.48 -15.65 -13.68
CA LYS A 78 4.43 -16.28 -14.48
C LYS A 78 3.30 -15.33 -14.85
N ASN A 79 2.88 -14.48 -13.90
CA ASN A 79 1.78 -13.53 -14.16
C ASN A 79 2.25 -12.23 -14.81
N GLY A 80 3.56 -12.06 -15.03
CA GLY A 80 4.12 -10.89 -15.69
C GLY A 80 4.30 -9.67 -14.76
N SER A 81 4.10 -9.80 -13.45
CA SER A 81 4.22 -8.67 -12.52
C SER A 81 5.63 -8.47 -11.95
N ALA A 82 6.53 -9.44 -12.12
CA ALA A 82 7.87 -9.34 -11.58
C ALA A 82 8.64 -8.14 -12.18
N LEU A 83 9.35 -7.41 -11.33
CA LEU A 83 10.26 -6.36 -11.77
C LEU A 83 11.65 -6.98 -12.03
N PHE A 84 12.21 -6.70 -13.20
CA PHE A 84 13.54 -7.16 -13.58
C PHE A 84 14.50 -5.98 -13.68
N LEU A 85 15.68 -6.15 -13.09
CA LEU A 85 16.79 -5.23 -13.25
C LEU A 85 17.85 -5.86 -14.16
N LYS A 86 18.29 -5.13 -15.15
CA LYS A 86 19.42 -5.53 -16.00
C LYS A 86 20.73 -5.39 -15.20
N PRO A 87 21.81 -6.11 -15.57
CA PRO A 87 23.10 -5.92 -14.94
C PRO A 87 23.53 -4.44 -14.94
N ALA A 88 23.99 -3.96 -13.78
CA ALA A 88 24.40 -2.56 -13.55
C ALA A 88 23.28 -1.51 -13.69
N GLU A 89 22.03 -1.91 -13.90
CA GLU A 89 20.89 -0.99 -13.92
C GLU A 89 20.59 -0.49 -12.50
N VAL A 90 20.34 0.82 -12.39
CA VAL A 90 19.93 1.47 -11.13
C VAL A 90 18.56 2.09 -11.34
N ILE A 91 17.63 1.82 -10.42
CA ILE A 91 16.32 2.46 -10.38
C ILE A 91 16.27 3.30 -9.10
N GLU A 92 15.98 4.59 -9.26
CA GLU A 92 15.75 5.51 -8.15
C GLU A 92 14.31 5.96 -8.15
N THR A 93 13.71 6.08 -6.98
CA THR A 93 12.35 6.51 -6.84
C THR A 93 12.13 7.20 -5.50
N ASP A 94 11.13 8.06 -5.45
CA ASP A 94 10.70 8.70 -4.22
C ASP A 94 9.38 8.11 -3.74
N LEU A 95 9.23 8.09 -2.44
CA LEU A 95 8.04 7.67 -1.74
C LEU A 95 7.76 8.72 -0.68
N VAL A 96 6.56 9.32 -0.73
CA VAL A 96 6.18 10.41 0.16
C VAL A 96 5.10 9.92 1.12
N ALA A 97 5.33 10.12 2.40
CA ALA A 97 4.37 9.84 3.46
C ALA A 97 3.98 11.13 4.15
N VAL A 98 2.69 11.32 4.40
CA VAL A 98 2.16 12.50 5.06
C VAL A 98 1.26 12.09 6.23
N ALA A 99 1.41 12.75 7.37
CA ALA A 99 0.50 12.64 8.50
C ALA A 99 -0.23 13.96 8.66
N TYR A 100 -1.51 13.92 8.93
CA TYR A 100 -2.32 15.13 9.04
C TYR A 100 -3.41 14.98 10.09
N GLN A 101 -3.98 16.10 10.49
CA GLN A 101 -5.12 16.16 11.39
C GLN A 101 -6.09 17.24 10.91
N ASN A 102 -7.37 16.91 10.91
CA ASN A 102 -8.48 17.81 10.55
C ASN A 102 -8.40 18.38 9.12
N GLU A 103 -7.64 17.75 8.25
CA GLU A 103 -7.62 18.08 6.84
C GLU A 103 -8.78 17.39 6.10
N LYS A 104 -9.22 18.00 5.02
CA LYS A 104 -10.13 17.31 4.11
C LYS A 104 -9.33 16.28 3.32
N PRO A 105 -9.66 14.99 3.46
CA PRO A 105 -8.95 13.97 2.70
C PRO A 105 -9.18 14.18 1.19
N GLY A 106 -8.11 14.17 0.45
CA GLY A 106 -8.11 14.32 -0.99
C GLY A 106 -6.89 13.64 -1.56
N ARG A 107 -6.52 14.00 -2.78
CA ARG A 107 -5.37 13.44 -3.45
C ARG A 107 -4.08 13.77 -2.68
N VAL A 108 -3.21 12.77 -2.54
CA VAL A 108 -1.85 12.96 -1.99
C VAL A 108 -0.89 13.05 -3.16
N GLY A 109 -0.16 14.16 -3.26
CA GLY A 109 0.84 14.36 -4.29
C GLY A 109 2.24 13.99 -3.87
N LEU A 110 3.12 13.73 -4.84
CA LEU A 110 4.54 13.50 -4.60
C LEU A 110 5.26 14.73 -4.03
N ASP A 111 4.64 15.90 -4.10
CA ASP A 111 5.10 17.14 -3.44
C ASP A 111 4.74 17.21 -1.95
N GLY A 112 4.02 16.22 -1.44
CA GLY A 112 3.56 16.17 -0.05
C GLY A 112 2.25 16.94 0.21
N ASN A 113 1.65 17.53 -0.82
CA ASN A 113 0.39 18.24 -0.68
C ASN A 113 -0.80 17.27 -0.65
N ILE A 114 -1.78 17.61 0.19
CA ILE A 114 -3.04 16.90 0.30
C ILE A 114 -4.13 17.85 -0.24
N GLY A 115 -4.90 17.35 -1.16
CA GLY A 115 -6.00 18.18 -1.63
C GLY A 115 -6.54 17.75 -2.97
N GLY A 116 -7.67 18.21 -3.22
CA GLY A 116 -8.43 17.83 -4.30
C GLY A 116 -8.36 18.49 -5.59
#